data_38c17e98fdc13779bcc594b47e5b6633
#
_entry.id   38c17e98fdc13779bcc594b47e5b6633
#
_cell.length_a   1.000
_cell.length_b   1.000
_cell.length_c   1.000
_cell.angle_alpha   90.00
_cell.angle_beta   90.00
_cell.angle_gamma   90.00
#
_symmetry.space_group_name_H-M   'P 1'
#
loop_
_entity.id
_entity.type
_entity.pdbx_description
1 polymer ?
#
loop_
_entity_poly.entity_id
_entity_poly.type
_entity_poly.pdbx_seq_one_letter_code
_entity_poly.pdbx_strand_id
1 'polypeptide(L)'
;MANPITLTSLNIADHVKPGIWTKNPDAGVIAKLAPQVQFLAGTTDIYTFTETPKAELVGEGNNKGSSDYTPSTVTAKMLKFHLTYRFSDELKWADEDYRLGVLQNLADNIMVGSSRALDLAGIHGINPATGTVSNLIPDYIMKSRSGVADLDAAAAALQANGYTATGIAFDPVYAGELARTKESATSNVPLFPELGFGFGFDSFRGLRAGASNTISGSEEITRTTGALIPQAIMANWKAFQWGIIRNIPLELIETGDPDGQGDLKRKNQVAIRAEVALAFAIMDKDAFAVVTKTAA
;
A
#
# COMPACT_ATOMS: atom_id res chain seq x y z
N MET A 1 17.37 -0.36 -17.28
CA MET A 1 18.45 -1.01 -16.53
C MET A 1 18.79 -0.11 -15.35
N ALA A 2 18.72 -0.64 -14.13
CA ALA A 2 19.14 0.11 -12.95
C ALA A 2 20.67 0.24 -12.97
N ASN A 3 21.18 1.46 -12.85
CA ASN A 3 22.63 1.68 -12.75
C ASN A 3 23.10 1.33 -11.34
N PRO A 4 24.21 0.61 -11.19
CA PRO A 4 24.81 0.37 -9.87
C PRO A 4 25.24 1.71 -9.24
N ILE A 5 25.09 1.80 -7.93
CA ILE A 5 25.62 2.93 -7.16
C ILE A 5 27.15 2.76 -7.12
N THR A 6 27.87 3.67 -7.75
CA THR A 6 29.34 3.70 -7.78
C THR A 6 29.85 4.85 -6.92
N LEU A 7 31.11 4.80 -6.51
CA LEU A 7 31.78 5.92 -5.81
C LEU A 7 31.64 7.24 -6.59
N THR A 8 31.73 7.19 -7.91
CA THR A 8 31.57 8.35 -8.79
C THR A 8 30.13 8.89 -8.76
N SER A 9 29.12 8.02 -8.60
CA SER A 9 27.72 8.45 -8.49
C SER A 9 27.37 9.01 -7.11
N LEU A 10 28.12 8.64 -6.09
CA LEU A 10 27.96 9.17 -4.72
C LEU A 10 28.69 10.52 -4.55
N ASN A 11 29.55 10.91 -5.52
CA ASN A 11 30.31 12.17 -5.47
C ASN A 11 30.95 12.43 -4.08
N ILE A 12 31.76 11.47 -3.61
CA ILE A 12 32.38 11.52 -2.28
C ILE A 12 33.37 12.68 -2.30
N ALA A 13 33.01 13.79 -1.68
CA ALA A 13 33.94 14.85 -1.38
C ALA A 13 34.87 14.39 -0.24
N ASP A 14 36.10 14.88 -0.21
CA ASP A 14 37.13 14.52 0.79
C ASP A 14 36.69 14.72 2.26
N HIS A 15 35.54 15.39 2.49
CA HIS A 15 34.90 15.54 3.79
C HIS A 15 33.40 15.36 3.65
N VAL A 16 32.89 14.16 3.91
CA VAL A 16 31.45 13.88 3.97
C VAL A 16 30.93 14.28 5.33
N LYS A 17 29.98 15.22 5.37
CA LYS A 17 29.24 15.52 6.61
C LYS A 17 28.52 14.25 7.08
N PRO A 18 28.62 13.90 8.37
CA PRO A 18 27.79 12.84 8.92
C PRO A 18 26.32 13.28 8.81
N GLY A 19 25.54 12.53 8.05
CA GLY A 19 24.12 12.76 7.81
C GLY A 19 23.77 12.64 6.32
N ILE A 20 23.27 11.48 5.93
CA ILE A 20 22.70 11.26 4.60
C ILE A 20 21.28 11.81 4.63
N TRP A 21 21.02 12.85 3.81
CA TRP A 21 19.65 13.34 3.65
C TRP A 21 18.91 12.44 2.66
N THR A 22 17.78 11.89 3.11
CA THR A 22 16.85 11.17 2.25
C THR A 22 15.55 11.94 2.16
N LYS A 23 14.89 11.89 0.99
CA LYS A 23 13.50 12.33 0.87
C LYS A 23 12.70 11.54 1.91
N ASN A 24 11.87 12.22 2.70
CA ASN A 24 11.04 11.56 3.70
C ASN A 24 10.18 10.49 2.99
N PRO A 25 10.42 9.20 3.24
CA PRO A 25 9.77 8.16 2.47
C PRO A 25 8.29 8.10 2.85
N ASP A 26 7.44 8.12 1.84
CA ASP A 26 6.01 7.92 1.98
C ASP A 26 5.73 6.42 2.15
N ALA A 27 5.50 6.00 3.37
CA ALA A 27 5.14 4.62 3.69
C ALA A 27 3.69 4.31 3.28
N GLY A 28 3.39 3.02 3.05
CA GLY A 28 2.04 2.59 2.73
C GLY A 28 1.05 2.78 3.88
N VAL A 29 -0.24 2.87 3.55
CA VAL A 29 -1.34 3.12 4.51
C VAL A 29 -2.09 1.85 4.91
N ILE A 30 -2.10 0.79 4.12
CA ILE A 30 -2.82 -0.45 4.43
C ILE A 30 -2.34 -1.05 5.74
N ALA A 31 -1.03 -1.10 5.97
CA ALA A 31 -0.46 -1.61 7.20
C ALA A 31 -0.90 -0.83 8.46
N LYS A 32 -1.26 0.45 8.30
CA LYS A 32 -1.77 1.31 9.39
C LYS A 32 -3.26 1.09 9.66
N LEU A 33 -4.05 0.87 8.61
CA LEU A 33 -5.51 0.88 8.69
C LEU A 33 -6.12 -0.51 8.80
N ALA A 34 -5.56 -1.50 8.07
CA ALA A 34 -6.07 -2.86 8.00
C ALA A 34 -5.45 -3.77 9.07
N PRO A 35 -6.21 -4.76 9.59
CA PRO A 35 -5.67 -5.71 10.54
C PRO A 35 -4.67 -6.66 9.89
N GLN A 36 -3.58 -6.92 10.60
CA GLN A 36 -2.63 -7.96 10.24
C GLN A 36 -3.12 -9.31 10.80
N VAL A 37 -3.15 -10.32 9.94
CA VAL A 37 -3.50 -11.69 10.28
C VAL A 37 -2.42 -12.67 9.82
N GLN A 38 -2.44 -13.87 10.35
CA GLN A 38 -1.48 -14.89 9.94
C GLN A 38 -2.00 -15.66 8.72
N PHE A 39 -1.21 -15.74 7.66
CA PHE A 39 -1.46 -16.55 6.47
C PHE A 39 -0.47 -17.71 6.40
N LEU A 40 -0.90 -18.82 5.78
CA LEU A 40 -0.04 -19.95 5.50
C LEU A 40 0.68 -19.77 4.14
N ALA A 41 1.82 -20.43 3.98
CA ALA A 41 2.54 -20.44 2.73
C ALA A 41 1.71 -21.12 1.62
N GLY A 42 1.66 -20.49 0.43
CA GLY A 42 0.90 -20.97 -0.70
C GLY A 42 -0.42 -20.24 -0.91
N THR A 43 -1.50 -20.95 -0.96
CA THR A 43 -2.87 -20.44 -1.15
C THR A 43 -3.68 -20.68 0.11
N THR A 44 -4.37 -19.66 0.61
CA THR A 44 -5.26 -19.76 1.77
C THR A 44 -6.67 -19.39 1.33
N ASP A 45 -7.62 -20.32 1.50
CA ASP A 45 -9.03 -20.08 1.22
C ASP A 45 -9.75 -19.70 2.50
N ILE A 46 -10.48 -18.59 2.44
CA ILE A 46 -11.21 -18.00 3.55
C ILE A 46 -12.69 -18.00 3.20
N TYR A 47 -13.51 -18.63 4.03
CA TYR A 47 -14.96 -18.60 3.84
C TYR A 47 -15.52 -17.26 4.37
N THR A 48 -16.31 -16.61 3.56
CA THR A 48 -16.98 -15.36 3.88
C THR A 48 -18.49 -15.53 3.82
N PHE A 49 -19.19 -14.88 4.72
CA PHE A 49 -20.63 -14.86 4.82
C PHE A 49 -21.09 -13.40 4.75
N THR A 50 -21.39 -12.92 3.57
CA THR A 50 -21.76 -11.52 3.32
C THR A 50 -23.25 -11.29 3.28
N GLU A 51 -24.06 -12.36 3.20
CA GLU A 51 -25.52 -12.25 3.18
C GLU A 51 -26.07 -11.91 4.57
N THR A 52 -27.08 -11.04 4.60
CA THR A 52 -27.80 -10.72 5.84
C THR A 52 -28.81 -11.84 6.14
N PRO A 53 -28.68 -12.54 7.27
CA PRO A 53 -29.61 -13.60 7.62
C PRO A 53 -31.02 -13.04 7.84
N LYS A 54 -32.04 -13.71 7.29
CA LYS A 54 -33.44 -13.33 7.45
C LYS A 54 -34.15 -14.31 8.36
N ALA A 55 -34.78 -13.80 9.44
CA ALA A 55 -35.61 -14.62 10.31
C ALA A 55 -37.02 -14.75 9.71
N GLU A 56 -37.57 -15.96 9.78
CA GLU A 56 -38.94 -16.24 9.38
C GLU A 56 -39.90 -16.10 10.59
N LEU A 57 -41.01 -15.41 10.39
CA LEU A 57 -42.10 -15.35 11.38
C LEU A 57 -42.99 -16.57 11.17
N VAL A 58 -43.07 -17.43 12.16
CA VAL A 58 -43.87 -18.65 12.12
C VAL A 58 -45.01 -18.54 13.11
N GLY A 59 -46.26 -18.76 12.65
CA GLY A 59 -47.43 -18.83 13.52
C GLY A 59 -47.47 -20.11 14.36
N GLU A 60 -48.28 -20.08 15.42
CA GLU A 60 -48.44 -21.24 16.28
C GLU A 60 -49.01 -22.46 15.51
N GLY A 61 -48.36 -23.62 15.65
CA GLY A 61 -48.74 -24.84 14.96
C GLY A 61 -48.26 -24.98 13.51
N ASN A 62 -47.56 -24.01 12.95
CA ASN A 62 -46.97 -24.10 11.62
C ASN A 62 -45.56 -24.68 11.61
N ASN A 63 -45.17 -25.30 10.49
CA ASN A 63 -43.87 -25.82 10.29
C ASN A 63 -42.85 -24.68 10.14
N LYS A 64 -41.67 -24.87 10.73
CA LYS A 64 -40.51 -23.97 10.55
C LYS A 64 -39.79 -24.33 9.28
N GLY A 65 -39.55 -23.35 8.40
CA GLY A 65 -38.69 -23.49 7.21
C GLY A 65 -37.20 -23.55 7.55
N SER A 66 -36.39 -23.97 6.60
CA SER A 66 -34.93 -23.83 6.68
C SER A 66 -34.50 -22.55 5.95
N SER A 67 -33.56 -21.83 6.55
CA SER A 67 -32.93 -20.69 5.87
C SER A 67 -31.70 -21.17 5.09
N ASP A 68 -31.65 -20.84 3.79
CA ASP A 68 -30.46 -21.09 2.98
C ASP A 68 -29.42 -19.99 3.24
N TYR A 69 -28.18 -20.43 3.43
CA TYR A 69 -27.07 -19.51 3.68
C TYR A 69 -25.85 -20.03 2.93
N THR A 70 -25.45 -19.33 1.87
CA THR A 70 -24.39 -19.78 0.97
C THR A 70 -23.08 -19.09 1.31
N PRO A 71 -22.04 -19.81 1.75
CA PRO A 71 -20.74 -19.23 1.94
C PRO A 71 -20.07 -18.93 0.61
N SER A 72 -19.40 -17.81 0.49
CA SER A 72 -18.47 -17.53 -0.60
C SER A 72 -17.03 -17.77 -0.13
N THR A 73 -16.14 -18.08 -1.08
CA THR A 73 -14.73 -18.33 -0.78
C THR A 73 -13.86 -17.23 -1.37
N VAL A 74 -13.05 -16.63 -0.53
CA VAL A 74 -12.02 -15.67 -0.94
C VAL A 74 -10.66 -16.35 -0.84
N THR A 75 -9.93 -16.32 -1.95
CA THR A 75 -8.62 -16.96 -2.04
C THR A 75 -7.51 -15.93 -1.92
N ALA A 76 -6.69 -16.05 -0.86
CA ALA A 76 -5.46 -15.29 -0.69
C ALA A 76 -4.28 -16.09 -1.28
N LYS A 77 -3.48 -15.44 -2.12
CA LYS A 77 -2.25 -16.03 -2.67
C LYS A 77 -1.02 -15.37 -2.07
N MET A 78 0.01 -16.18 -1.87
CA MET A 78 1.32 -15.68 -1.46
C MET A 78 1.95 -14.90 -2.60
N LEU A 79 2.33 -13.66 -2.33
CA LEU A 79 3.05 -12.77 -3.22
C LEU A 79 4.46 -12.54 -2.66
N LYS A 80 5.45 -12.53 -3.53
CA LYS A 80 6.84 -12.27 -3.15
C LYS A 80 7.28 -10.94 -3.74
N PHE A 81 7.76 -10.06 -2.89
CA PHE A 81 8.38 -8.80 -3.28
C PHE A 81 9.83 -8.82 -2.87
N HIS A 82 10.70 -8.35 -3.75
CA HIS A 82 12.12 -8.23 -3.47
C HIS A 82 12.66 -6.89 -3.96
N LEU A 83 13.66 -6.40 -3.25
CA LEU A 83 14.47 -5.26 -3.67
C LEU A 83 15.92 -5.67 -3.63
N THR A 84 16.65 -5.36 -4.70
CA THR A 84 18.07 -5.66 -4.82
C THR A 84 18.80 -4.38 -5.21
N TYR A 85 19.81 -4.00 -4.42
CA TYR A 85 20.68 -2.87 -4.71
C TYR A 85 22.09 -3.37 -4.96
N ARG A 86 22.73 -2.89 -6.03
CA ARG A 86 24.14 -3.11 -6.31
C ARG A 86 24.96 -1.89 -5.91
N PHE A 87 26.15 -2.12 -5.38
CA PHE A 87 27.13 -1.09 -5.11
C PHE A 87 28.56 -1.62 -5.34
N SER A 88 29.50 -0.70 -5.46
CA SER A 88 30.91 -1.03 -5.63
C SER A 88 31.45 -1.71 -4.39
N ASP A 89 32.32 -2.70 -4.58
CA ASP A 89 33.06 -3.37 -3.49
C ASP A 89 33.96 -2.39 -2.73
N GLU A 90 34.34 -1.27 -3.35
CA GLU A 90 35.10 -0.18 -2.73
C GLU A 90 34.40 0.46 -1.54
N LEU A 91 33.08 0.35 -1.44
CA LEU A 91 32.31 0.79 -0.28
C LEU A 91 32.75 0.06 1.02
N LYS A 92 33.32 -1.15 0.89
CA LYS A 92 33.86 -1.90 2.04
C LYS A 92 35.08 -1.22 2.66
N TRP A 93 35.76 -0.40 1.88
CA TRP A 93 36.99 0.30 2.32
C TRP A 93 36.71 1.74 2.79
N ALA A 94 35.46 2.18 2.66
CA ALA A 94 35.02 3.46 3.19
C ALA A 94 35.05 3.45 4.72
N ASP A 95 35.07 4.64 5.31
CA ASP A 95 34.98 4.83 6.75
C ASP A 95 33.81 4.05 7.34
N GLU A 96 34.01 3.40 8.49
CA GLU A 96 33.03 2.49 9.10
C GLU A 96 31.72 3.19 9.42
N ASP A 97 31.77 4.42 9.93
CA ASP A 97 30.58 5.22 10.23
C ASP A 97 29.77 5.58 8.97
N TYR A 98 30.45 5.90 7.88
CA TYR A 98 29.82 6.19 6.60
C TYR A 98 29.17 4.93 6.01
N ARG A 99 29.87 3.79 6.04
CA ARG A 99 29.35 2.50 5.57
C ARG A 99 28.10 2.09 6.34
N LEU A 100 28.11 2.19 7.66
CA LEU A 100 26.95 1.88 8.50
C LEU A 100 25.78 2.80 8.19
N GLY A 101 26.01 4.09 8.00
CA GLY A 101 24.97 5.05 7.62
C GLY A 101 24.32 4.73 6.27
N VAL A 102 25.09 4.32 5.26
CA VAL A 102 24.56 3.91 3.94
C VAL A 102 23.73 2.64 4.06
N LEU A 103 24.23 1.63 4.78
CA LEU A 103 23.52 0.37 4.96
C LEU A 103 22.20 0.56 5.71
N GLN A 104 22.20 1.41 6.75
CA GLN A 104 20.97 1.74 7.50
C GLN A 104 19.92 2.40 6.60
N ASN A 105 20.31 3.41 5.81
CA ASN A 105 19.40 4.06 4.87
C ASN A 105 18.87 3.10 3.81
N LEU A 106 19.69 2.16 3.31
CA LEU A 106 19.22 1.14 2.36
C LEU A 106 18.21 0.20 3.02
N ALA A 107 18.44 -0.21 4.28
CA ALA A 107 17.51 -1.03 5.03
C ALA A 107 16.15 -0.32 5.21
N ASP A 108 16.17 0.95 5.62
CA ASP A 108 14.97 1.76 5.82
C ASP A 108 14.18 1.93 4.50
N ASN A 109 14.87 2.21 3.40
CA ASN A 109 14.25 2.31 2.08
C ASN A 109 13.62 0.98 1.60
N ILE A 110 14.22 -0.16 1.93
CA ILE A 110 13.66 -1.47 1.61
C ILE A 110 12.37 -1.73 2.39
N MET A 111 12.33 -1.35 3.67
CA MET A 111 11.12 -1.50 4.50
C MET A 111 9.97 -0.65 3.95
N VAL A 112 10.25 0.59 3.60
CA VAL A 112 9.27 1.48 2.96
C VAL A 112 8.82 0.93 1.61
N GLY A 113 9.74 0.49 0.76
CA GLY A 113 9.41 -0.12 -0.53
C GLY A 113 8.52 -1.35 -0.40
N SER A 114 8.74 -2.18 0.63
CA SER A 114 7.89 -3.35 0.91
C SER A 114 6.48 -2.96 1.37
N SER A 115 6.35 -1.92 2.20
CA SER A 115 5.05 -1.39 2.62
C SER A 115 4.28 -0.79 1.44
N ARG A 116 4.94 -0.01 0.58
CA ARG A 116 4.36 0.53 -0.65
C ARG A 116 3.93 -0.59 -1.61
N ALA A 117 4.71 -1.67 -1.70
CA ALA A 117 4.36 -2.82 -2.55
C ALA A 117 3.06 -3.49 -2.10
N LEU A 118 2.79 -3.59 -0.80
CA LEU A 118 1.52 -4.07 -0.27
C LEU A 118 0.35 -3.17 -0.71
N ASP A 119 0.50 -1.86 -0.58
CA ASP A 119 -0.52 -0.90 -0.98
C ASP A 119 -0.82 -0.97 -2.49
N LEU A 120 0.22 -0.90 -3.33
CA LEU A 120 0.07 -0.91 -4.77
C LEU A 120 -0.54 -2.22 -5.29
N ALA A 121 -0.16 -3.35 -4.67
CA ALA A 121 -0.76 -4.64 -4.96
C ALA A 121 -2.21 -4.73 -4.48
N GLY A 122 -2.51 -4.28 -3.26
CA GLY A 122 -3.84 -4.38 -2.66
C GLY A 122 -4.85 -3.38 -3.24
N ILE A 123 -4.41 -2.17 -3.59
CA ILE A 123 -5.28 -1.12 -4.13
C ILE A 123 -5.44 -1.25 -5.64
N HIS A 124 -4.33 -1.34 -6.37
CA HIS A 124 -4.30 -1.27 -7.83
C HIS A 124 -4.05 -2.60 -8.52
N GLY A 125 -3.60 -3.63 -7.81
CA GLY A 125 -3.27 -4.93 -8.40
C GLY A 125 -2.03 -4.91 -9.30
N ILE A 126 -1.12 -3.96 -9.10
CA ILE A 126 0.05 -3.75 -9.96
C ILE A 126 1.33 -4.35 -9.37
N ASN A 127 2.27 -4.62 -10.26
CA ASN A 127 3.65 -4.82 -9.89
C ASN A 127 4.33 -3.44 -9.75
N PRO A 128 4.84 -3.06 -8.56
CA PRO A 128 5.43 -1.74 -8.32
C PRO A 128 6.59 -1.40 -9.28
N ALA A 129 7.39 -2.40 -9.67
CA ALA A 129 8.53 -2.18 -10.54
C ALA A 129 8.16 -1.83 -11.99
N THR A 130 6.99 -2.26 -12.46
CA THR A 130 6.56 -2.07 -13.86
C THR A 130 5.36 -1.14 -14.00
N GLY A 131 4.65 -0.84 -12.91
CA GLY A 131 3.41 -0.05 -12.91
C GLY A 131 2.24 -0.72 -13.63
N THR A 132 2.36 -2.01 -13.97
CA THR A 132 1.33 -2.75 -14.73
C THR A 132 0.58 -3.74 -13.84
N VAL A 133 -0.70 -3.97 -14.17
CA VAL A 133 -1.53 -4.95 -13.46
C VAL A 133 -0.92 -6.35 -13.61
N SER A 134 -0.80 -7.05 -12.48
CA SER A 134 -0.21 -8.39 -12.42
C SER A 134 -1.28 -9.47 -12.32
N ASN A 135 -1.21 -10.47 -13.19
CA ASN A 135 -2.08 -11.65 -13.14
C ASN A 135 -1.82 -12.55 -11.91
N LEU A 136 -0.74 -12.31 -11.18
CA LEU A 136 -0.45 -13.02 -9.93
C LEU A 136 -1.36 -12.55 -8.79
N ILE A 137 -1.93 -11.34 -8.90
CA ILE A 137 -2.82 -10.73 -7.91
C ILE A 137 -4.26 -11.03 -8.33
N PRO A 138 -4.97 -11.92 -7.64
CA PRO A 138 -6.30 -12.36 -8.08
C PRO A 138 -7.34 -11.26 -7.90
N ASP A 139 -7.22 -10.46 -6.86
CA ASP A 139 -8.17 -9.40 -6.51
C ASP A 139 -7.50 -8.19 -5.85
N TYR A 140 -8.08 -6.99 -6.06
CA TYR A 140 -7.60 -5.72 -5.53
C TYR A 140 -8.75 -4.70 -5.45
N ILE A 141 -8.61 -3.65 -4.62
CA ILE A 141 -9.71 -2.72 -4.30
C ILE A 141 -10.28 -2.06 -5.56
N MET A 142 -9.44 -1.59 -6.48
CA MET A 142 -9.87 -0.88 -7.70
C MET A 142 -10.39 -1.78 -8.82
N LYS A 143 -10.33 -3.11 -8.67
CA LYS A 143 -10.77 -4.04 -9.71
C LYS A 143 -12.28 -3.95 -9.95
N SER A 144 -12.65 -3.52 -11.15
CA SER A 144 -14.05 -3.40 -11.60
C SER A 144 -14.89 -2.43 -10.74
N ARG A 145 -14.27 -1.38 -10.17
CA ARG A 145 -14.97 -0.38 -9.38
C ARG A 145 -15.21 0.90 -10.16
N SER A 146 -16.42 1.45 -9.98
CA SER A 146 -16.72 2.85 -10.23
C SER A 146 -16.39 3.67 -8.99
N GLY A 147 -15.77 4.84 -9.17
CA GLY A 147 -15.53 5.76 -8.06
C GLY A 147 -16.78 6.56 -7.69
N VAL A 148 -16.73 7.20 -6.52
CA VAL A 148 -17.72 8.21 -6.09
C VAL A 148 -17.09 9.61 -6.16
N ALA A 149 -17.92 10.63 -6.18
CA ALA A 149 -17.47 12.00 -6.42
C ALA A 149 -16.75 12.63 -5.23
N ASP A 150 -17.19 12.36 -4.01
CA ASP A 150 -16.71 13.00 -2.79
C ASP A 150 -16.80 12.07 -1.56
N LEU A 151 -16.36 12.58 -0.41
CA LEU A 151 -16.34 11.84 0.85
C LEU A 151 -17.74 11.56 1.40
N ASP A 152 -18.69 12.46 1.19
CA ASP A 152 -20.06 12.29 1.70
C ASP A 152 -20.76 11.21 0.88
N ALA A 153 -20.55 11.18 -0.45
CA ALA A 153 -21.01 10.10 -1.31
C ALA A 153 -20.34 8.76 -0.96
N ALA A 154 -19.06 8.76 -0.56
CA ALA A 154 -18.37 7.55 -0.10
C ALA A 154 -19.00 7.01 1.19
N ALA A 155 -19.29 7.88 2.15
CA ALA A 155 -19.95 7.50 3.39
C ALA A 155 -21.37 6.95 3.14
N ALA A 156 -22.14 7.61 2.27
CA ALA A 156 -23.48 7.16 1.90
C ALA A 156 -23.47 5.79 1.21
N ALA A 157 -22.51 5.55 0.32
CA ALA A 157 -22.35 4.26 -0.37
C ALA A 157 -22.04 3.12 0.60
N LEU A 158 -21.14 3.34 1.58
CA LEU A 158 -20.86 2.34 2.63
C LEU A 158 -22.08 2.03 3.48
N GLN A 159 -22.82 3.08 3.91
CA GLN A 159 -24.02 2.92 4.72
C GLN A 159 -25.13 2.19 3.95
N ALA A 160 -25.29 2.47 2.65
CA ALA A 160 -26.24 1.76 1.80
C ALA A 160 -25.95 0.26 1.69
N ASN A 161 -24.66 -0.10 1.72
CA ASN A 161 -24.20 -1.50 1.73
C ASN A 161 -24.19 -2.12 3.14
N GLY A 162 -24.64 -1.39 4.17
CA GLY A 162 -24.68 -1.88 5.55
C GLY A 162 -23.34 -1.86 6.29
N TYR A 163 -22.33 -1.18 5.75
CA TYR A 163 -21.02 -1.07 6.36
C TYR A 163 -20.82 0.24 7.11
N THR A 164 -20.06 0.18 8.20
CA THR A 164 -19.59 1.36 8.93
C THR A 164 -18.11 1.56 8.61
N ALA A 165 -17.74 2.77 8.21
CA ALA A 165 -16.35 3.12 7.98
C ALA A 165 -15.53 3.00 9.29
N THR A 166 -14.36 2.37 9.23
CA THR A 166 -13.42 2.28 10.36
C THR A 166 -12.17 3.12 10.14
N GLY A 167 -11.95 3.56 8.91
CA GLY A 167 -10.81 4.40 8.57
C GLY A 167 -10.90 4.94 7.15
N ILE A 168 -10.03 5.89 6.88
CA ILE A 168 -9.92 6.55 5.59
C ILE A 168 -8.45 6.73 5.18
N ALA A 169 -8.15 6.41 3.94
CA ALA A 169 -6.85 6.60 3.34
C ALA A 169 -6.93 7.72 2.30
N PHE A 170 -6.01 8.68 2.36
CA PHE A 170 -5.98 9.84 1.49
C PHE A 170 -4.77 9.84 0.55
N ASP A 171 -4.97 10.33 -0.66
CA ASP A 171 -3.87 10.85 -1.45
C ASP A 171 -3.41 12.19 -0.87
N PRO A 172 -2.10 12.42 -0.72
CA PRO A 172 -1.59 13.65 -0.11
C PRO A 172 -2.00 14.93 -0.84
N VAL A 173 -2.12 14.89 -2.17
CA VAL A 173 -2.55 16.05 -2.96
C VAL A 173 -3.99 16.40 -2.62
N TYR A 174 -4.87 15.39 -2.58
CA TYR A 174 -6.27 15.57 -2.22
C TYR A 174 -6.45 16.00 -0.77
N ALA A 175 -5.70 15.42 0.17
CA ALA A 175 -5.70 15.87 1.56
C ALA A 175 -5.27 17.33 1.69
N GLY A 176 -4.27 17.76 0.92
CA GLY A 176 -3.85 19.16 0.84
C GLY A 176 -4.88 20.10 0.20
N GLU A 177 -5.67 19.63 -0.77
CA GLU A 177 -6.80 20.37 -1.35
C GLU A 177 -7.90 20.58 -0.28
N LEU A 178 -8.26 19.53 0.45
CA LEU A 178 -9.22 19.61 1.55
C LEU A 178 -8.74 20.53 2.68
N ALA A 179 -7.47 20.46 3.07
CA ALA A 179 -6.88 21.32 4.10
C ALA A 179 -6.95 22.82 3.74
N ARG A 180 -6.93 23.14 2.44
CA ARG A 180 -7.05 24.51 1.93
C ARG A 180 -8.49 24.96 1.75
N THR A 181 -9.46 24.05 1.83
CA THR A 181 -10.88 24.39 1.70
C THR A 181 -11.32 25.22 2.89
N LYS A 182 -11.90 26.39 2.61
CA LYS A 182 -12.40 27.33 3.61
C LYS A 182 -13.89 27.14 3.84
N GLU A 183 -14.36 27.52 5.01
CA GLU A 183 -15.78 27.47 5.39
C GLU A 183 -16.67 28.29 4.45
N SER A 184 -16.15 29.43 3.97
CA SER A 184 -16.80 30.25 2.94
C SER A 184 -15.77 31.01 2.11
N ALA A 185 -16.18 31.56 0.98
CA ALA A 185 -15.30 32.35 0.10
C ALA A 185 -14.67 33.58 0.79
N THR A 186 -15.33 34.09 1.83
CA THR A 186 -14.90 35.27 2.61
C THR A 186 -14.27 34.91 3.95
N SER A 187 -14.37 33.66 4.38
CA SER A 187 -13.78 33.18 5.65
C SER A 187 -12.32 32.76 5.44
N ASN A 188 -11.50 33.03 6.46
CA ASN A 188 -10.14 32.50 6.53
C ASN A 188 -10.05 31.22 7.38
N VAL A 189 -11.20 30.74 7.91
CA VAL A 189 -11.27 29.55 8.74
C VAL A 189 -11.24 28.32 7.83
N PRO A 190 -10.31 27.37 8.04
CA PRO A 190 -10.29 26.13 7.29
C PRO A 190 -11.52 25.27 7.65
N LEU A 191 -12.14 24.66 6.66
CA LEU A 191 -13.31 23.78 6.87
C LEU A 191 -12.89 22.48 7.60
N PHE A 192 -11.66 22.03 7.39
CA PHE A 192 -11.11 20.80 7.97
C PHE A 192 -9.81 21.10 8.73
N PRO A 193 -9.88 21.62 9.95
CA PRO A 193 -8.68 21.98 10.72
C PRO A 193 -7.84 20.77 11.14
N GLU A 194 -8.40 19.58 11.09
CA GLU A 194 -7.74 18.32 11.41
C GLU A 194 -6.69 17.91 10.35
N LEU A 195 -6.84 18.40 9.11
CA LEU A 195 -5.92 18.15 8.02
C LEU A 195 -4.84 19.23 8.01
N GLY A 196 -3.64 18.89 8.48
CA GLY A 196 -2.45 19.73 8.31
C GLY A 196 -1.91 19.67 6.88
N PHE A 197 -0.96 20.56 6.54
CA PHE A 197 -0.26 20.54 5.23
C PHE A 197 0.78 19.41 5.10
N GLY A 198 0.88 18.52 6.08
CA GLY A 198 1.81 17.40 6.11
C GLY A 198 1.09 16.04 6.08
N PHE A 199 1.87 14.97 5.99
CA PHE A 199 1.36 13.58 6.00
C PHE A 199 1.02 13.05 7.41
N GLY A 200 1.16 13.86 8.45
CA GLY A 200 1.20 13.44 9.85
C GLY A 200 -0.14 13.43 10.57
N PHE A 201 -1.29 13.35 9.90
CA PHE A 201 -2.57 13.23 10.56
C PHE A 201 -2.98 11.76 10.76
N ASP A 202 -3.50 11.45 11.95
CA ASP A 202 -3.89 10.10 12.36
C ASP A 202 -5.41 9.90 12.41
N SER A 203 -6.18 10.98 12.39
CA SER A 203 -7.64 10.93 12.44
C SER A 203 -8.26 12.01 11.56
N PHE A 204 -9.43 11.70 11.01
CA PHE A 204 -10.27 12.62 10.26
C PHE A 204 -11.73 12.33 10.56
N ARG A 205 -12.48 13.32 11.05
CA ARG A 205 -13.90 13.19 11.45
C ARG A 205 -14.17 11.98 12.35
N GLY A 206 -13.25 11.67 13.29
CA GLY A 206 -13.35 10.55 14.21
C GLY A 206 -12.97 9.18 13.63
N LEU A 207 -12.60 9.09 12.36
CA LEU A 207 -12.08 7.88 11.72
C LEU A 207 -10.54 7.87 11.77
N ARG A 208 -9.94 6.67 11.87
CA ARG A 208 -8.49 6.52 11.68
C ARG A 208 -8.14 6.96 10.26
N ALA A 209 -7.09 7.75 10.13
CA ALA A 209 -6.70 8.29 8.84
C ALA A 209 -5.21 8.06 8.57
N GLY A 210 -4.87 8.03 7.29
CA GLY A 210 -3.51 8.01 6.81
C GLY A 210 -3.43 8.58 5.40
N ALA A 211 -2.29 9.12 5.04
CA ALA A 211 -2.04 9.63 3.70
C ALA A 211 -0.83 8.95 3.08
N SER A 212 -0.95 8.57 1.83
CA SER A 212 0.15 8.07 1.02
C SER A 212 -0.16 8.29 -0.46
N ASN A 213 0.86 8.59 -1.26
CA ASN A 213 0.74 8.69 -2.71
C ASN A 213 0.47 7.35 -3.40
N THR A 214 0.58 6.23 -2.67
CA THR A 214 0.17 4.90 -3.14
C THR A 214 -1.32 4.81 -3.43
N ILE A 215 -2.15 5.69 -2.81
CA ILE A 215 -3.59 5.76 -3.06
C ILE A 215 -3.86 6.15 -4.51
N SER A 216 -3.24 7.21 -5.00
CA SER A 216 -3.33 7.59 -6.41
C SER A 216 -2.42 6.73 -7.30
N GLY A 217 -1.34 6.17 -6.76
CA GLY A 217 -0.30 5.46 -7.51
C GLY A 217 0.41 6.36 -8.53
N SER A 218 0.51 7.66 -8.24
CA SER A 218 0.98 8.68 -9.19
C SER A 218 2.46 8.52 -9.57
N GLU A 219 3.26 7.88 -8.75
CA GLU A 219 4.68 7.63 -9.02
C GLU A 219 4.91 6.39 -9.89
N GLU A 220 4.06 5.36 -9.75
CA GLU A 220 4.26 4.06 -10.38
C GLU A 220 3.37 3.83 -11.60
N ILE A 221 2.17 4.46 -11.64
CA ILE A 221 1.19 4.20 -12.70
C ILE A 221 1.17 5.35 -13.70
N THR A 222 1.53 5.07 -14.94
CA THR A 222 1.28 5.99 -16.05
C THR A 222 -0.18 5.87 -16.47
N ARG A 223 -0.95 6.93 -16.31
CA ARG A 223 -2.39 6.94 -16.61
C ARG A 223 -2.66 7.58 -17.96
N THR A 224 -3.63 7.05 -18.68
CA THR A 224 -4.18 7.66 -19.89
C THR A 224 -5.26 8.67 -19.52
N THR A 225 -5.48 9.66 -20.37
CA THR A 225 -6.59 10.62 -20.26
C THR A 225 -7.91 9.89 -20.11
N GLY A 226 -8.74 10.31 -19.17
CA GLY A 226 -10.02 9.69 -18.85
C GLY A 226 -9.96 8.54 -17.84
N ALA A 227 -8.78 8.09 -17.42
CA ALA A 227 -8.65 7.07 -16.38
C ALA A 227 -9.09 7.59 -15.00
N LEU A 228 -9.68 6.72 -14.18
CA LEU A 228 -10.05 7.06 -12.82
C LEU A 228 -8.80 7.07 -11.92
N ILE A 229 -8.61 8.17 -11.20
CA ILE A 229 -7.54 8.34 -10.21
C ILE A 229 -8.16 8.31 -8.82
N PRO A 230 -7.84 7.33 -7.97
CA PRO A 230 -8.26 7.34 -6.58
C PRO A 230 -7.65 8.53 -5.84
N GLN A 231 -8.48 9.24 -5.08
CA GLN A 231 -8.09 10.37 -4.24
C GLN A 231 -8.21 10.04 -2.76
N ALA A 232 -9.22 9.24 -2.40
CA ALA A 232 -9.39 8.73 -1.05
C ALA A 232 -10.11 7.39 -1.07
N ILE A 233 -9.85 6.55 -0.08
CA ILE A 233 -10.52 5.27 0.13
C ILE A 233 -11.09 5.29 1.53
N MET A 234 -12.42 5.39 1.65
CA MET A 234 -13.14 5.22 2.90
C MET A 234 -13.62 3.76 2.98
N ALA A 235 -13.36 3.09 4.10
CA ALA A 235 -13.66 1.66 4.17
C ALA A 235 -13.89 1.15 5.59
N ASN A 236 -14.56 0.00 5.66
CA ASN A 236 -14.41 -0.89 6.78
C ASN A 236 -13.15 -1.76 6.58
N TRP A 237 -12.02 -1.28 7.06
CA TRP A 237 -10.72 -1.92 6.84
C TRP A 237 -10.58 -3.32 7.44
N LYS A 238 -11.54 -3.77 8.27
CA LYS A 238 -11.59 -5.17 8.73
C LYS A 238 -11.86 -6.16 7.59
N ALA A 239 -12.46 -5.67 6.49
CA ALA A 239 -12.67 -6.46 5.29
C ALA A 239 -11.41 -6.66 4.44
N PHE A 240 -10.34 -5.90 4.71
CA PHE A 240 -9.01 -6.13 4.13
C PHE A 240 -8.12 -6.79 5.17
N GLN A 241 -7.68 -8.00 4.92
CA GLN A 241 -6.75 -8.71 5.79
C GLN A 241 -5.44 -8.94 5.06
N TRP A 242 -4.34 -8.72 5.74
CA TRP A 242 -3.00 -8.93 5.20
C TRP A 242 -2.09 -9.58 6.22
N GLY A 243 -1.04 -10.22 5.75
CA GLY A 243 -0.06 -10.82 6.66
C GLY A 243 1.25 -11.14 5.99
N ILE A 244 2.30 -11.13 6.78
CA ILE A 244 3.65 -11.52 6.37
C ILE A 244 3.77 -13.03 6.61
N ILE A 245 4.03 -13.78 5.54
CA ILE A 245 4.27 -15.23 5.61
C ILE A 245 5.73 -15.48 5.94
N ARG A 246 6.63 -14.76 5.27
CA ARG A 246 8.07 -14.87 5.48
C ARG A 246 8.74 -13.53 5.21
N ASN A 247 9.57 -13.12 6.14
CA ASN A 247 10.48 -12.00 5.97
C ASN A 247 11.89 -12.56 5.87
N ILE A 248 12.57 -12.33 4.74
CA ILE A 248 13.97 -12.67 4.56
C ILE A 248 14.72 -11.37 4.84
N PRO A 249 15.52 -11.33 5.92
CA PRO A 249 16.29 -10.14 6.26
C PRO A 249 17.28 -9.81 5.16
N LEU A 250 17.92 -8.66 5.27
CA LEU A 250 18.94 -8.21 4.36
C LEU A 250 20.00 -9.30 4.16
N GLU A 251 20.15 -9.74 2.91
CA GLU A 251 21.17 -10.68 2.48
C GLU A 251 22.24 -9.94 1.68
N LEU A 252 23.50 -10.06 2.10
CA LEU A 252 24.62 -9.58 1.34
C LEU A 252 25.06 -10.66 0.34
N ILE A 253 25.00 -10.35 -0.94
CA ILE A 253 25.38 -11.23 -2.04
C ILE A 253 26.70 -10.71 -2.63
N GLU A 254 27.76 -11.52 -2.52
CA GLU A 254 29.09 -11.14 -2.99
C GLU A 254 29.47 -11.80 -4.30
N THR A 255 28.71 -12.80 -4.76
CA THR A 255 29.05 -13.60 -5.95
C THR A 255 27.80 -13.89 -6.77
N GLY A 256 27.99 -14.12 -8.08
CA GLY A 256 26.90 -14.47 -8.99
C GLY A 256 26.25 -13.25 -9.65
N ASP A 257 25.12 -13.49 -10.31
CA ASP A 257 24.32 -12.47 -11.00
C ASP A 257 22.89 -12.43 -10.40
N PRO A 258 22.66 -11.64 -9.34
CA PRO A 258 21.37 -11.64 -8.63
C PRO A 258 20.25 -10.93 -9.38
N ASP A 259 20.53 -10.11 -10.38
CA ASP A 259 19.55 -9.23 -11.05
C ASP A 259 19.69 -9.23 -12.59
N GLY A 260 20.47 -10.14 -13.17
CA GLY A 260 20.63 -10.25 -14.62
C GLY A 260 21.53 -9.19 -15.25
N GLN A 261 22.29 -8.42 -14.44
CA GLN A 261 23.18 -7.36 -14.94
C GLN A 261 24.64 -7.79 -15.05
N GLY A 262 24.91 -9.09 -14.92
CA GLY A 262 26.23 -9.70 -15.00
C GLY A 262 26.83 -10.00 -13.62
N ASP A 263 27.87 -10.81 -13.64
CA ASP A 263 28.51 -11.34 -12.44
C ASP A 263 29.12 -10.24 -11.58
N LEU A 264 28.83 -10.26 -10.27
CA LEU A 264 29.27 -9.28 -9.29
C LEU A 264 30.78 -9.25 -9.15
N LYS A 265 31.46 -10.43 -9.09
CA LYS A 265 32.93 -10.54 -8.93
C LYS A 265 33.66 -9.96 -10.14
N ARG A 266 33.14 -10.17 -11.35
CA ARG A 266 33.74 -9.62 -12.57
C ARG A 266 33.70 -8.10 -12.63
N LYS A 267 32.75 -7.49 -11.89
CA LYS A 267 32.52 -6.04 -11.89
C LYS A 267 33.00 -5.36 -10.61
N ASN A 268 33.64 -6.07 -9.68
CA ASN A 268 33.99 -5.57 -8.35
C ASN A 268 32.79 -4.94 -7.64
N GLN A 269 31.67 -5.68 -7.59
CA GLN A 269 30.42 -5.22 -7.01
C GLN A 269 29.93 -6.22 -5.96
N VAL A 270 29.11 -5.72 -5.06
CA VAL A 270 28.31 -6.48 -4.12
C VAL A 270 26.85 -6.07 -4.23
N ALA A 271 25.95 -6.95 -3.86
CA ALA A 271 24.53 -6.63 -3.84
C ALA A 271 23.93 -6.88 -2.46
N ILE A 272 22.97 -6.05 -2.08
CA ILE A 272 22.09 -6.29 -0.94
C ILE A 272 20.71 -6.58 -1.47
N ARG A 273 20.11 -7.67 -0.98
CA ARG A 273 18.76 -8.07 -1.29
C ARG A 273 17.94 -8.21 -0.01
N ALA A 274 16.71 -7.74 -0.06
CA ALA A 274 15.68 -8.15 0.88
C ALA A 274 14.49 -8.72 0.13
N GLU A 275 13.86 -9.72 0.71
CA GLU A 275 12.69 -10.40 0.16
C GLU A 275 11.61 -10.50 1.24
N VAL A 276 10.39 -10.13 0.87
CA VAL A 276 9.21 -10.27 1.73
C VAL A 276 8.19 -11.11 0.98
N ALA A 277 7.71 -12.17 1.63
CA ALA A 277 6.56 -12.94 1.17
C ALA A 277 5.36 -12.56 2.03
N LEU A 278 4.34 -12.00 1.42
CA LEU A 278 3.10 -11.59 2.08
C LEU A 278 1.88 -12.13 1.32
N ALA A 279 0.74 -12.16 2.00
CA ALA A 279 -0.54 -12.41 1.37
C ALA A 279 -1.55 -11.37 1.86
N PHE A 280 -2.57 -11.14 1.07
CA PHE A 280 -3.73 -10.37 1.48
C PHE A 280 -5.01 -10.95 0.87
N ALA A 281 -6.13 -10.63 1.49
CA ALA A 281 -7.46 -11.01 1.05
C ALA A 281 -8.43 -9.85 1.26
N ILE A 282 -9.34 -9.66 0.30
CA ILE A 282 -10.45 -8.71 0.39
C ILE A 282 -11.71 -9.54 0.62
N MET A 283 -12.25 -9.49 1.85
CA MET A 283 -13.40 -10.30 2.26
C MET A 283 -14.67 -9.89 1.55
N ASP A 284 -14.88 -8.57 1.43
CA ASP A 284 -16.00 -7.99 0.71
C ASP A 284 -15.57 -6.65 0.10
N LYS A 285 -15.83 -6.47 -1.19
CA LYS A 285 -15.53 -5.22 -1.90
C LYS A 285 -16.48 -4.10 -1.54
N ASP A 286 -17.72 -4.41 -1.18
CA ASP A 286 -18.73 -3.42 -0.84
C ASP A 286 -18.45 -2.71 0.49
N ALA A 287 -17.47 -3.22 1.25
CA ALA A 287 -16.89 -2.57 2.42
C ALA A 287 -15.94 -1.39 2.10
N PHE A 288 -15.71 -1.10 0.80
CA PHE A 288 -14.81 -0.02 0.35
C PHE A 288 -15.55 0.96 -0.52
N ALA A 289 -15.39 2.25 -0.31
CA ALA A 289 -15.82 3.32 -1.19
C ALA A 289 -14.63 4.17 -1.61
N VAL A 290 -14.44 4.36 -2.90
CA VAL A 290 -13.27 5.05 -3.45
C VAL A 290 -13.70 6.35 -4.07
N VAL A 291 -13.19 7.46 -3.54
CA VAL A 291 -13.34 8.79 -4.15
C VAL A 291 -12.37 8.88 -5.31
N THR A 292 -12.87 9.23 -6.50
CA THR A 292 -12.05 9.29 -7.70
C THR A 292 -12.23 10.60 -8.45
N LYS A 293 -11.17 11.00 -9.15
CA LYS A 293 -11.28 12.01 -10.21
C LYS A 293 -10.85 11.42 -11.54
N THR A 294 -11.28 12.03 -12.61
CA THR A 294 -10.85 11.67 -13.97
C THR A 294 -9.50 12.30 -14.28
N ALA A 295 -8.58 11.53 -14.86
CA ALA A 295 -7.32 12.05 -15.37
C ALA A 295 -7.59 13.04 -16.52
N ALA A 296 -6.93 14.20 -16.45
CA ALA A 296 -7.04 15.24 -17.46
C ALA A 296 -6.36 14.86 -18.79
#